data_0ed51dc49e17d163cb52fe0c5d525575
#
_entry.id   0ed51dc49e17d163cb52fe0c5d525575
#
_cell.length_a   1.000
_cell.length_b   1.000
_cell.length_c   1.000
_cell.angle_alpha   90.00
_cell.angle_beta   90.00
_cell.angle_gamma   90.00
#
_symmetry.space_group_name_H-M   'P 1'
#
loop_
_entity.id
_entity.type
_entity.pdbx_description
1 polymer ?
#
loop_
_entity_poly.entity_id
_entity_poly.type
_entity_poly.pdbx_seq_one_letter_code
_entity_poly.pdbx_strand_id
1 'polypeptide(L)'
;INYNPLRKLVQKTINKLGYYGDKGINEFHFLENALERLLDEKQSMYFRLKQQNESMCNNYLVRVLKGRIKNPNSDGEIYNIKFNGEYYVSMIFKIQDITNLFFEKNVKEDEETVNLVYFIIKNVVNEIIRQKHTCYIAEIDGMVVSLINIEGQKDFDVSYIDEEMMNIAKKAKNFIEEKFGILLSVSISNIHFGLEDIPKTYMEAMECIEYINFFDERSVIISYNSIGNCHQADFLDNVNNHNFKREKYLLNCICTADYKRALDIVNDIFLNELTQKKYPIQLIKCWIFGLIGLVVKAMGGIDSDSSKEIFENNGLINKLLEAKSAKEIQCNINEIFIKLHQYYISQNKDIKPIWFDEAVSYIDHNFYNQNINVESVANQVNITPSYLSQAFKKYKGISVLEYIHKLRIERAKLLLKEGYTIKEVADKVGYNNSLALNRAFKRYEGITPGRYRDSEQV
;
A
#
# COMPACT_ATOMS: atom_id res chain seq x y z
N ILE A 1 82.40 3.35 -22.73
CA ILE A 1 81.24 4.05 -22.14
C ILE A 1 81.20 3.62 -20.67
N ASN A 2 81.35 4.59 -19.77
CA ASN A 2 81.50 4.35 -18.30
C ASN A 2 80.14 3.99 -17.69
N TYR A 3 79.84 2.70 -17.50
CA TYR A 3 78.60 2.17 -16.95
C TYR A 3 78.50 2.31 -15.40
N ASN A 4 79.44 2.98 -14.75
CA ASN A 4 79.51 3.10 -13.28
C ASN A 4 78.32 3.75 -12.59
N PRO A 5 77.64 4.76 -13.15
CA PRO A 5 76.46 5.36 -12.50
C PRO A 5 75.23 4.44 -12.54
N LEU A 6 75.04 3.72 -13.63
CA LEU A 6 73.94 2.76 -13.76
C LEU A 6 74.11 1.56 -12.84
N ARG A 7 75.31 1.00 -12.74
CA ARG A 7 75.61 -0.07 -11.79
C ARG A 7 75.41 0.31 -10.34
N LYS A 8 75.73 1.54 -9.93
CA LYS A 8 75.46 2.07 -8.60
C LYS A 8 73.92 2.24 -8.37
N LEU A 9 73.18 2.61 -9.36
CA LEU A 9 71.71 2.78 -9.32
C LEU A 9 71.05 1.42 -9.19
N VAL A 10 71.41 0.43 -9.98
CA VAL A 10 70.95 -0.95 -9.91
C VAL A 10 71.26 -1.58 -8.57
N GLN A 11 72.48 -1.44 -8.04
CA GLN A 11 72.89 -1.95 -6.74
C GLN A 11 72.09 -1.28 -5.57
N LYS A 12 71.81 0.02 -5.67
CA LYS A 12 70.99 0.76 -4.70
C LYS A 12 69.54 0.31 -4.71
N THR A 13 69.01 -0.05 -5.88
CA THR A 13 67.67 -0.55 -6.10
C THR A 13 67.53 -2.00 -5.61
N ILE A 14 68.52 -2.87 -5.92
CA ILE A 14 68.60 -4.24 -5.41
C ILE A 14 68.63 -4.25 -3.88
N ASN A 15 69.44 -3.41 -3.25
CA ASN A 15 69.54 -3.32 -1.78
C ASN A 15 68.23 -2.78 -1.11
N LYS A 16 67.48 -1.91 -1.80
CA LYS A 16 66.19 -1.41 -1.29
C LYS A 16 65.05 -2.40 -1.45
N LEU A 17 65.06 -3.24 -2.52
CA LEU A 17 64.03 -4.23 -2.80
C LEU A 17 64.31 -5.61 -2.18
N GLY A 18 65.45 -5.79 -1.44
CA GLY A 18 65.73 -7.03 -0.73
C GLY A 18 66.05 -8.23 -1.64
N TYR A 19 66.42 -7.99 -2.91
CA TYR A 19 66.75 -9.05 -3.87
C TYR A 19 68.23 -9.43 -3.76
N TYR A 20 68.49 -10.63 -3.29
CA TYR A 20 69.83 -11.29 -3.38
C TYR A 20 69.76 -12.25 -4.58
N GLY A 21 70.13 -11.80 -5.76
CA GLY A 21 70.06 -12.60 -6.98
C GLY A 21 71.40 -12.74 -7.68
N ASP A 22 71.55 -13.86 -8.38
CA ASP A 22 72.74 -14.42 -9.02
C ASP A 22 73.50 -13.47 -9.98
N LYS A 23 74.80 -13.66 -10.04
CA LYS A 23 75.74 -12.98 -10.99
C LYS A 23 75.48 -13.42 -12.42
N GLY A 24 74.65 -12.64 -13.18
CA GLY A 24 74.43 -12.92 -14.60
C GLY A 24 73.22 -12.23 -15.21
N ILE A 25 72.51 -11.44 -14.44
CA ILE A 25 71.32 -10.75 -14.93
C ILE A 25 71.72 -9.50 -15.72
N ASN A 26 71.18 -9.36 -16.95
CA ASN A 26 71.32 -8.14 -17.74
C ASN A 26 70.73 -6.96 -16.95
N GLU A 27 71.58 -6.03 -16.54
CA GLU A 27 71.24 -4.89 -15.64
C GLU A 27 70.06 -4.04 -16.22
N PHE A 28 69.90 -3.99 -17.52
CA PHE A 28 68.80 -3.33 -18.20
C PHE A 28 67.50 -4.09 -18.05
N HIS A 29 67.48 -5.39 -18.19
CA HIS A 29 66.31 -6.23 -18.05
C HIS A 29 65.81 -6.26 -16.57
N PHE A 30 66.73 -6.19 -15.62
CA PHE A 30 66.39 -6.04 -14.20
C PHE A 30 65.71 -4.70 -13.91
N LEU A 31 66.23 -3.59 -14.48
CA LEU A 31 65.62 -2.26 -14.33
C LEU A 31 64.28 -2.19 -15.00
N GLU A 32 64.11 -2.75 -16.20
CA GLU A 32 62.86 -2.83 -16.90
C GLU A 32 61.79 -3.57 -16.10
N ASN A 33 62.08 -4.78 -15.64
CA ASN A 33 61.18 -5.56 -14.79
C ASN A 33 60.84 -4.88 -13.43
N ALA A 34 61.83 -4.19 -12.83
CA ALA A 34 61.59 -3.44 -11.60
C ALA A 34 60.73 -2.21 -11.83
N LEU A 35 60.83 -1.56 -12.97
CA LEU A 35 60.06 -0.39 -13.33
C LEU A 35 58.62 -0.80 -13.69
N GLU A 36 58.43 -1.91 -14.41
CA GLU A 36 57.11 -2.48 -14.68
C GLU A 36 56.38 -2.85 -13.37
N ARG A 37 57.06 -3.56 -12.47
CA ARG A 37 56.49 -3.90 -11.17
C ARG A 37 56.08 -2.67 -10.35
N LEU A 38 56.93 -1.63 -10.33
CA LEU A 38 56.59 -0.38 -9.65
C LEU A 38 55.41 0.36 -10.27
N LEU A 39 55.26 0.30 -11.60
CA LEU A 39 54.11 0.84 -12.30
C LEU A 39 52.84 0.06 -11.96
N ASP A 40 52.93 -1.27 -11.99
CA ASP A 40 51.81 -2.15 -11.62
C ASP A 40 51.39 -1.98 -10.16
N GLU A 41 52.37 -1.94 -9.24
CA GLU A 41 52.09 -1.66 -7.81
C GLU A 41 51.47 -0.29 -7.64
N LYS A 42 51.95 0.75 -8.29
CA LYS A 42 51.39 2.09 -8.27
C LYS A 42 49.97 2.11 -8.80
N GLN A 43 49.72 1.44 -9.94
CA GLN A 43 48.36 1.35 -10.49
C GLN A 43 47.42 0.59 -9.59
N SER A 44 47.85 -0.54 -9.05
CA SER A 44 47.05 -1.32 -8.10
C SER A 44 46.76 -0.56 -6.78
N MET A 45 47.75 0.17 -6.26
CA MET A 45 47.58 1.02 -5.11
C MET A 45 46.64 2.19 -5.37
N TYR A 46 46.77 2.83 -6.53
CA TYR A 46 45.85 3.91 -6.95
C TYR A 46 44.43 3.40 -7.09
N PHE A 47 44.24 2.23 -7.69
CA PHE A 47 42.91 1.61 -7.84
C PHE A 47 42.33 1.27 -6.47
N ARG A 48 43.08 0.69 -5.53
CA ARG A 48 42.63 0.40 -4.17
C ARG A 48 42.23 1.67 -3.42
N LEU A 49 43.07 2.73 -3.50
CA LEU A 49 42.75 4.01 -2.84
C LEU A 49 41.48 4.64 -3.42
N LYS A 50 41.27 4.57 -4.74
CA LYS A 50 40.06 5.06 -5.40
C LYS A 50 38.84 4.29 -4.92
N GLN A 51 38.91 2.96 -4.87
CA GLN A 51 37.81 2.11 -4.41
C GLN A 51 37.48 2.34 -2.92
N GLN A 52 38.51 2.51 -2.06
CA GLN A 52 38.31 2.86 -0.66
C GLN A 52 37.63 4.23 -0.52
N ASN A 53 38.05 5.22 -1.30
CA ASN A 53 37.45 6.55 -1.25
C ASN A 53 35.99 6.54 -1.72
N GLU A 54 35.69 5.81 -2.80
CA GLU A 54 34.31 5.61 -3.29
C GLU A 54 33.45 4.94 -2.20
N SER A 55 33.95 3.92 -1.52
CA SER A 55 33.24 3.26 -0.42
C SER A 55 33.01 4.20 0.77
N MET A 56 34.00 5.00 1.13
CA MET A 56 33.86 6.01 2.21
C MET A 56 32.84 7.09 1.85
N CYS A 57 32.87 7.61 0.61
CA CYS A 57 31.88 8.56 0.11
C CYS A 57 30.46 7.98 0.14
N ASN A 58 30.29 6.73 -0.32
CA ASN A 58 29.02 6.05 -0.28
C ASN A 58 28.49 5.92 1.15
N ASN A 59 29.32 5.43 2.08
CA ASN A 59 28.95 5.29 3.50
C ASN A 59 28.59 6.64 4.15
N TYR A 60 29.28 7.70 3.78
CA TYR A 60 28.97 9.04 4.25
C TYR A 60 27.58 9.50 3.75
N LEU A 61 27.32 9.38 2.44
CA LEU A 61 26.02 9.74 1.85
C LEU A 61 24.87 8.92 2.43
N VAL A 62 25.07 7.62 2.64
CA VAL A 62 24.09 6.75 3.31
C VAL A 62 23.75 7.26 4.72
N ARG A 63 24.75 7.72 5.48
CA ARG A 63 24.52 8.28 6.83
C ARG A 63 23.78 9.62 6.77
N VAL A 64 24.07 10.45 5.77
CA VAL A 64 23.34 11.72 5.55
C VAL A 64 21.88 11.44 5.18
N LEU A 65 21.63 10.58 4.19
CA LEU A 65 20.28 10.23 3.73
C LEU A 65 19.45 9.55 4.83
N LYS A 66 20.08 8.74 5.71
CA LYS A 66 19.40 8.10 6.84
C LYS A 66 19.34 9.00 8.11
N GLY A 67 19.71 10.29 8.01
CA GLY A 67 19.61 11.26 9.12
C GLY A 67 20.55 11.01 10.31
N ARG A 68 21.65 10.30 10.08
CA ARG A 68 22.62 9.96 11.14
C ARG A 68 23.72 11.02 11.32
N ILE A 69 23.72 12.06 10.49
CA ILE A 69 24.68 13.18 10.53
C ILE A 69 23.87 14.47 10.65
N LYS A 70 24.13 15.24 11.72
CA LYS A 70 23.42 16.50 11.99
C LYS A 70 23.91 17.66 11.13
N ASN A 71 25.22 17.74 10.86
CA ASN A 71 25.85 18.81 10.07
C ASN A 71 26.58 18.22 8.85
N PRO A 72 25.88 17.97 7.73
CA PRO A 72 26.50 17.33 6.57
C PRO A 72 27.68 18.13 5.98
N ASN A 73 27.69 19.46 6.06
CA ASN A 73 28.77 20.27 5.47
C ASN A 73 30.09 20.18 6.22
N SER A 74 30.10 19.98 7.55
CA SER A 74 31.35 19.92 8.33
C SER A 74 32.21 18.71 7.98
N ASP A 75 31.58 17.57 7.74
CA ASP A 75 32.28 16.33 7.46
C ASP A 75 32.40 16.07 5.92
N GLY A 76 31.55 16.72 5.12
CA GLY A 76 31.47 16.53 3.66
C GLY A 76 32.73 16.97 2.91
N GLU A 77 33.45 17.96 3.42
CA GLU A 77 34.69 18.47 2.79
C GLU A 77 35.77 17.36 2.68
N ILE A 78 35.84 16.44 3.63
CA ILE A 78 36.76 15.29 3.63
C ILE A 78 36.51 14.38 2.42
N TYR A 79 35.24 14.31 1.99
CA TYR A 79 34.78 13.45 0.90
C TYR A 79 34.57 14.21 -0.43
N ASN A 80 34.97 15.48 -0.51
CA ASN A 80 34.67 16.38 -1.65
C ASN A 80 33.14 16.52 -1.92
N ILE A 81 32.30 16.43 -0.91
CA ILE A 81 30.85 16.61 -0.98
C ILE A 81 30.52 17.97 -0.37
N LYS A 82 29.93 18.86 -1.18
CA LYS A 82 29.53 20.21 -0.77
C LYS A 82 28.04 20.42 -1.07
N PHE A 83 27.27 20.61 -0.04
CA PHE A 83 25.86 20.92 -0.15
C PHE A 83 25.67 22.46 -0.22
N ASN A 84 25.81 23.02 -1.43
CA ASN A 84 25.77 24.48 -1.64
C ASN A 84 24.37 25.02 -1.94
N GLY A 85 23.43 24.19 -2.38
CA GLY A 85 22.07 24.59 -2.68
C GLY A 85 21.18 24.63 -1.45
N GLU A 86 20.04 25.29 -1.62
CA GLU A 86 19.05 25.43 -0.55
C GLU A 86 17.97 24.34 -0.62
N TYR A 87 17.78 23.71 -1.78
CA TYR A 87 16.73 22.74 -2.03
C TYR A 87 17.30 21.36 -2.40
N TYR A 88 16.64 20.33 -1.93
CA TYR A 88 17.07 18.93 -2.08
C TYR A 88 15.93 18.06 -2.55
N VAL A 89 16.27 17.11 -3.47
CA VAL A 89 15.37 16.08 -3.97
C VAL A 89 16.13 14.76 -3.99
N SER A 90 15.49 13.67 -3.57
CA SER A 90 16.00 12.32 -3.74
C SER A 90 15.27 11.59 -4.86
N MET A 91 16.04 10.94 -5.74
CA MET A 91 15.51 9.97 -6.70
C MET A 91 16.11 8.60 -6.42
N ILE A 92 15.28 7.55 -6.44
CA ILE A 92 15.73 6.17 -6.27
C ILE A 92 15.45 5.40 -7.54
N PHE A 93 16.48 4.76 -8.06
CA PHE A 93 16.44 3.86 -9.22
C PHE A 93 16.52 2.43 -8.72
N LYS A 94 15.40 1.72 -8.81
CA LYS A 94 15.29 0.31 -8.41
C LYS A 94 15.35 -0.58 -9.62
N ILE A 95 16.30 -1.53 -9.64
CA ILE A 95 16.40 -2.55 -10.67
C ILE A 95 15.22 -3.51 -10.52
N GLN A 96 14.52 -3.76 -11.61
CA GLN A 96 13.39 -4.68 -11.69
C GLN A 96 13.76 -5.98 -12.42
N ASP A 97 14.51 -5.87 -13.51
CA ASP A 97 14.90 -6.99 -14.33
C ASP A 97 16.17 -6.66 -15.13
N ILE A 98 17.10 -7.60 -15.19
CA ILE A 98 18.35 -7.52 -15.95
C ILE A 98 18.51 -8.70 -16.93
N THR A 99 17.49 -9.54 -17.08
CA THR A 99 17.55 -10.75 -17.92
C THR A 99 17.81 -10.45 -19.40
N ASN A 100 17.56 -9.22 -19.84
CA ASN A 100 17.78 -8.75 -21.20
C ASN A 100 18.97 -7.75 -21.30
N LEU A 101 19.93 -7.83 -20.38
CA LEU A 101 21.08 -6.94 -20.38
C LEU A 101 21.80 -6.97 -21.73
N PHE A 102 22.07 -5.80 -22.33
CA PHE A 102 22.58 -5.62 -23.70
C PHE A 102 21.78 -6.38 -24.78
N PHE A 103 20.47 -6.66 -24.50
CA PHE A 103 19.58 -7.45 -25.37
C PHE A 103 20.00 -8.91 -25.57
N GLU A 104 20.92 -9.41 -24.75
CA GLU A 104 21.23 -10.83 -24.64
C GLU A 104 20.20 -11.52 -23.75
N LYS A 105 19.66 -12.67 -24.22
CA LYS A 105 18.65 -13.40 -23.46
C LYS A 105 19.29 -14.27 -22.38
N ASN A 106 18.69 -14.30 -21.20
CA ASN A 106 19.09 -15.14 -20.07
C ASN A 106 20.49 -14.84 -19.51
N VAL A 107 20.83 -13.55 -19.37
CA VAL A 107 22.05 -13.14 -18.67
C VAL A 107 22.00 -13.64 -17.23
N LYS A 108 23.07 -14.23 -16.74
CA LYS A 108 23.16 -14.70 -15.37
C LYS A 108 23.31 -13.51 -14.42
N GLU A 109 22.56 -13.54 -13.35
CA GLU A 109 22.67 -12.59 -12.24
C GLU A 109 23.83 -12.98 -11.32
N ASP A 110 25.08 -12.84 -11.79
CA ASP A 110 26.26 -12.96 -10.97
C ASP A 110 26.69 -11.59 -10.41
N GLU A 111 27.61 -11.61 -9.46
CA GLU A 111 28.08 -10.41 -8.77
C GLU A 111 28.72 -9.40 -9.73
N GLU A 112 29.42 -9.88 -10.76
CA GLU A 112 30.08 -9.03 -11.76
C GLU A 112 29.03 -8.31 -12.62
N THR A 113 28.01 -9.02 -13.08
CA THR A 113 26.90 -8.47 -13.86
C THR A 113 26.12 -7.43 -13.06
N VAL A 114 25.81 -7.71 -11.80
CA VAL A 114 25.12 -6.78 -10.91
C VAL A 114 25.95 -5.51 -10.70
N ASN A 115 27.25 -5.64 -10.44
CA ASN A 115 28.17 -4.49 -10.31
C ASN A 115 28.25 -3.65 -11.57
N LEU A 116 28.26 -4.28 -12.75
CA LEU A 116 28.22 -3.58 -14.04
C LEU A 116 26.92 -2.79 -14.22
N VAL A 117 25.77 -3.37 -13.84
CA VAL A 117 24.47 -2.69 -13.90
C VAL A 117 24.47 -1.46 -13.00
N TYR A 118 24.96 -1.55 -11.77
CA TYR A 118 25.08 -0.39 -10.87
C TYR A 118 25.99 0.68 -11.45
N PHE A 119 27.09 0.28 -12.04
CA PHE A 119 28.03 1.21 -12.70
C PHE A 119 27.35 1.96 -13.85
N ILE A 120 26.59 1.26 -14.71
CA ILE A 120 25.85 1.86 -15.81
C ILE A 120 24.82 2.87 -15.26
N ILE A 121 23.99 2.46 -14.32
CA ILE A 121 22.95 3.33 -13.75
C ILE A 121 23.56 4.58 -13.12
N LYS A 122 24.59 4.42 -12.28
CA LYS A 122 25.27 5.53 -11.62
C LYS A 122 25.82 6.55 -12.60
N ASN A 123 26.49 6.09 -13.68
CA ASN A 123 27.09 7.00 -14.67
C ASN A 123 26.03 7.73 -15.48
N VAL A 124 25.02 7.02 -16.00
CA VAL A 124 23.96 7.62 -16.81
C VAL A 124 23.16 8.64 -15.99
N VAL A 125 22.75 8.26 -14.77
CA VAL A 125 22.01 9.16 -13.86
C VAL A 125 22.84 10.39 -13.52
N ASN A 126 24.12 10.20 -13.18
CA ASN A 126 25.02 11.29 -12.84
C ASN A 126 25.22 12.25 -14.03
N GLU A 127 25.40 11.73 -15.23
CA GLU A 127 25.61 12.55 -16.43
C GLU A 127 24.36 13.38 -16.77
N ILE A 128 23.17 12.77 -16.70
CA ILE A 128 21.92 13.46 -17.02
C ILE A 128 21.61 14.55 -15.99
N ILE A 129 21.76 14.25 -14.69
CA ILE A 129 21.44 15.22 -13.64
C ILE A 129 22.45 16.38 -13.63
N ARG A 130 23.73 16.09 -13.80
CA ARG A 130 24.81 17.09 -13.78
C ARG A 130 24.78 18.10 -14.93
N GLN A 131 23.95 17.89 -15.94
CA GLN A 131 23.73 18.91 -16.96
C GLN A 131 23.14 20.21 -16.39
N LYS A 132 22.41 20.13 -15.26
CA LYS A 132 21.70 21.25 -14.67
C LYS A 132 21.89 21.42 -13.17
N HIS A 133 22.08 20.32 -12.44
CA HIS A 133 22.09 20.30 -10.98
C HIS A 133 23.31 19.54 -10.43
N THR A 134 23.69 19.85 -9.21
CA THR A 134 24.70 19.07 -8.50
C THR A 134 24.05 17.78 -7.98
N CYS A 135 24.71 16.63 -8.21
CA CYS A 135 24.18 15.31 -7.83
C CYS A 135 25.23 14.49 -7.08
N TYR A 136 24.79 13.84 -6.02
CA TYR A 136 25.55 12.84 -5.27
C TYR A 136 24.80 11.51 -5.32
N ILE A 137 25.52 10.44 -5.67
CA ILE A 137 24.91 9.13 -5.86
C ILE A 137 25.45 8.16 -4.82
N ALA A 138 24.53 7.49 -4.14
CA ALA A 138 24.80 6.41 -3.20
C ALA A 138 24.12 5.11 -3.65
N GLU A 139 24.69 4.00 -3.19
CA GLU A 139 24.08 2.67 -3.31
C GLU A 139 23.59 2.24 -1.93
N ILE A 140 22.31 1.91 -1.83
CA ILE A 140 21.64 1.58 -0.57
C ILE A 140 20.71 0.40 -0.80
N ASP A 141 20.94 -0.70 -0.10
CA ASP A 141 20.08 -1.87 -0.09
C ASP A 141 19.70 -2.36 -1.51
N GLY A 142 20.69 -2.39 -2.44
CA GLY A 142 20.48 -2.83 -3.81
C GLY A 142 19.79 -1.82 -4.72
N MET A 143 19.75 -0.55 -4.35
CA MET A 143 19.17 0.54 -5.14
C MET A 143 20.18 1.66 -5.36
N VAL A 144 20.07 2.36 -6.49
CA VAL A 144 20.84 3.58 -6.76
C VAL A 144 20.01 4.79 -6.32
N VAL A 145 20.55 5.52 -5.35
CA VAL A 145 19.92 6.71 -4.77
C VAL A 145 20.70 7.95 -5.21
N SER A 146 20.06 8.89 -5.87
CA SER A 146 20.63 10.18 -6.21
C SER A 146 20.05 11.26 -5.29
N LEU A 147 20.94 11.99 -4.60
CA LEU A 147 20.61 13.20 -3.89
C LEU A 147 20.94 14.39 -4.79
N ILE A 148 19.93 15.10 -5.23
CA ILE A 148 20.03 16.25 -6.13
C ILE A 148 20.00 17.50 -5.29
N ASN A 149 21.01 18.34 -5.48
CA ASN A 149 21.16 19.62 -4.83
C ASN A 149 20.81 20.71 -5.87
N ILE A 150 19.77 21.48 -5.58
CA ILE A 150 19.23 22.51 -6.47
C ILE A 150 19.58 23.88 -5.89
N GLU A 151 20.27 24.69 -6.68
CA GLU A 151 20.58 26.08 -6.31
C GLU A 151 19.34 26.96 -6.53
N GLY A 152 18.84 27.57 -5.46
CA GLY A 152 17.65 28.43 -5.51
C GLY A 152 17.92 29.76 -6.25
N GLN A 153 16.98 30.13 -7.12
CA GLN A 153 16.89 31.50 -7.66
C GLN A 153 15.74 32.22 -6.95
N LYS A 154 15.73 33.57 -6.95
CA LYS A 154 14.73 34.40 -6.22
C LYS A 154 13.27 34.13 -6.60
N ASP A 155 13.02 33.54 -7.77
CA ASP A 155 11.67 33.16 -8.27
C ASP A 155 11.56 31.62 -8.40
N PHE A 156 11.70 30.90 -7.26
CA PHE A 156 11.67 29.46 -7.23
C PHE A 156 10.23 28.94 -7.40
N ASP A 157 9.93 28.37 -8.58
CA ASP A 157 8.65 27.73 -8.85
C ASP A 157 8.76 26.21 -8.63
N VAL A 158 8.12 25.74 -7.55
CA VAL A 158 8.12 24.30 -7.16
C VAL A 158 7.51 23.43 -8.27
N SER A 159 6.47 23.90 -8.95
CA SER A 159 5.79 23.13 -9.99
C SER A 159 6.69 22.91 -11.22
N TYR A 160 7.49 23.90 -11.58
CA TYR A 160 8.47 23.79 -12.66
C TYR A 160 9.56 22.75 -12.34
N ILE A 161 10.06 22.76 -11.10
CA ILE A 161 11.09 21.80 -10.67
C ILE A 161 10.54 20.38 -10.59
N ASP A 162 9.29 20.19 -10.11
CA ASP A 162 8.65 18.87 -10.10
C ASP A 162 8.57 18.29 -11.52
N GLU A 163 8.17 19.10 -12.51
CA GLU A 163 8.14 18.68 -13.91
C GLU A 163 9.55 18.38 -14.46
N GLU A 164 10.53 19.20 -14.09
CA GLU A 164 11.93 18.98 -14.48
C GLU A 164 12.47 17.68 -13.90
N MET A 165 12.25 17.39 -12.62
CA MET A 165 12.67 16.13 -11.98
C MET A 165 12.00 14.92 -12.64
N MET A 166 10.71 15.03 -12.97
CA MET A 166 10.00 13.99 -13.71
C MET A 166 10.61 13.77 -15.11
N ASN A 167 10.98 14.83 -15.80
CA ASN A 167 11.62 14.74 -17.13
C ASN A 167 13.03 14.12 -17.06
N ILE A 168 13.81 14.46 -16.04
CA ILE A 168 15.12 13.84 -15.77
C ILE A 168 14.97 12.33 -15.53
N ALA A 169 14.02 11.95 -14.65
CA ALA A 169 13.74 10.55 -14.35
C ALA A 169 13.32 9.77 -15.62
N LYS A 170 12.43 10.35 -16.45
CA LYS A 170 12.01 9.74 -17.73
C LYS A 170 13.18 9.55 -18.69
N LYS A 171 14.03 10.58 -18.85
CA LYS A 171 15.19 10.51 -19.74
C LYS A 171 16.18 9.44 -19.28
N ALA A 172 16.50 9.40 -17.98
CA ALA A 172 17.43 8.42 -17.42
C ALA A 172 16.89 6.99 -17.59
N LYS A 173 15.62 6.77 -17.19
CA LYS A 173 14.96 5.49 -17.30
C LYS A 173 14.92 4.99 -18.74
N ASN A 174 14.37 5.79 -19.65
CA ASN A 174 14.22 5.40 -21.06
C ASN A 174 15.59 5.11 -21.71
N PHE A 175 16.60 5.94 -21.44
CA PHE A 175 17.94 5.72 -21.97
C PHE A 175 18.55 4.40 -21.49
N ILE A 176 18.39 4.07 -20.20
CA ILE A 176 18.92 2.84 -19.62
C ILE A 176 18.17 1.63 -20.18
N GLU A 177 16.84 1.69 -20.27
CA GLU A 177 16.03 0.60 -20.81
C GLU A 177 16.29 0.37 -22.31
N GLU A 178 16.35 1.45 -23.12
CA GLU A 178 16.54 1.36 -24.58
C GLU A 178 17.97 1.00 -25.00
N LYS A 179 18.99 1.38 -24.22
CA LYS A 179 20.39 1.14 -24.60
C LYS A 179 20.98 -0.09 -23.95
N PHE A 180 20.51 -0.45 -22.76
CA PHE A 180 21.13 -1.54 -21.99
C PHE A 180 20.16 -2.69 -21.69
N GLY A 181 18.87 -2.55 -21.96
CA GLY A 181 17.87 -3.58 -21.67
C GLY A 181 17.60 -3.80 -20.17
N ILE A 182 17.96 -2.84 -19.31
CA ILE A 182 17.76 -2.90 -17.86
C ILE A 182 16.41 -2.29 -17.52
N LEU A 183 15.48 -3.06 -16.98
CA LEU A 183 14.20 -2.54 -16.53
C LEU A 183 14.30 -1.89 -15.14
N LEU A 184 13.85 -0.64 -15.04
CA LEU A 184 13.94 0.18 -13.85
C LEU A 184 12.58 0.73 -13.42
N SER A 185 12.35 0.80 -12.11
CA SER A 185 11.36 1.71 -11.53
C SER A 185 12.07 2.87 -10.84
N VAL A 186 11.49 4.06 -10.96
CA VAL A 186 12.07 5.28 -10.41
C VAL A 186 11.09 5.95 -9.46
N SER A 187 11.57 6.33 -8.29
CA SER A 187 10.81 7.15 -7.35
C SER A 187 11.43 8.54 -7.17
N ILE A 188 10.61 9.54 -6.90
CA ILE A 188 11.01 10.93 -6.74
C ILE A 188 10.36 11.47 -5.48
N SER A 189 11.14 12.07 -4.57
CA SER A 189 10.62 12.77 -3.39
C SER A 189 10.01 14.12 -3.74
N ASN A 190 9.34 14.74 -2.78
CA ASN A 190 9.08 16.17 -2.85
C ASN A 190 10.39 16.98 -2.70
N ILE A 191 10.30 18.25 -3.05
CA ILE A 191 11.40 19.23 -2.88
C ILE A 191 11.37 19.70 -1.44
N HIS A 192 12.52 19.65 -0.78
CA HIS A 192 12.67 20.10 0.59
C HIS A 192 13.74 21.19 0.70
N PHE A 193 13.53 22.09 1.66
CA PHE A 193 14.43 23.22 1.93
C PHE A 193 15.33 22.90 3.13
N GLY A 194 16.63 23.14 2.96
CA GLY A 194 17.61 23.00 4.02
C GLY A 194 18.19 21.60 4.21
N LEU A 195 19.38 21.55 4.81
CA LEU A 195 20.15 20.32 5.04
C LEU A 195 19.47 19.34 6.00
N GLU A 196 18.67 19.88 6.93
CA GLU A 196 17.99 19.08 7.96
C GLU A 196 16.90 18.19 7.37
N ASP A 197 16.34 18.61 6.23
CA ASP A 197 15.27 17.87 5.54
C ASP A 197 15.78 16.86 4.50
N ILE A 198 17.10 16.72 4.27
CA ILE A 198 17.65 15.69 3.38
C ILE A 198 17.13 14.28 3.72
N PRO A 199 17.11 13.84 5.00
CA PRO A 199 16.59 12.52 5.34
C PRO A 199 15.13 12.32 4.95
N LYS A 200 14.33 13.39 4.98
CA LYS A 200 12.92 13.37 4.61
C LYS A 200 12.74 13.11 3.12
N THR A 201 13.61 13.70 2.27
CA THR A 201 13.59 13.40 0.82
C THR A 201 13.80 11.91 0.56
N TYR A 202 14.76 11.29 1.26
CA TYR A 202 15.02 9.86 1.11
C TYR A 202 13.84 9.00 1.60
N MET A 203 13.23 9.36 2.74
CA MET A 203 12.08 8.63 3.28
C MET A 203 10.88 8.67 2.32
N GLU A 204 10.55 9.82 1.77
CA GLU A 204 9.47 9.99 0.80
C GLU A 204 9.71 9.18 -0.48
N ALA A 205 10.93 9.21 -1.02
CA ALA A 205 11.28 8.39 -2.17
C ALA A 205 11.22 6.88 -1.87
N MET A 206 11.57 6.46 -0.63
CA MET A 206 11.43 5.07 -0.18
C MET A 206 9.97 4.65 -0.04
N GLU A 207 9.07 5.52 0.45
CA GLU A 207 7.64 5.25 0.49
C GLU A 207 7.07 4.99 -0.91
N CYS A 208 7.54 5.72 -1.92
CA CYS A 208 7.18 5.44 -3.32
C CYS A 208 7.68 4.05 -3.78
N ILE A 209 8.90 3.65 -3.39
CA ILE A 209 9.42 2.31 -3.70
C ILE A 209 8.61 1.21 -2.99
N GLU A 210 8.20 1.43 -1.73
CA GLU A 210 7.31 0.52 -1.02
C GLU A 210 5.96 0.37 -1.74
N TYR A 211 5.40 1.48 -2.24
CA TYR A 211 4.18 1.48 -3.04
C TYR A 211 4.34 0.66 -4.32
N ILE A 212 5.42 0.88 -5.09
CA ILE A 212 5.75 0.11 -6.30
C ILE A 212 5.81 -1.39 -5.99
N ASN A 213 6.50 -1.76 -4.90
CA ASN A 213 6.65 -3.15 -4.47
C ASN A 213 5.32 -3.77 -4.08
N PHE A 214 4.50 -3.01 -3.34
CA PHE A 214 3.21 -3.49 -2.83
C PHE A 214 2.23 -3.82 -3.96
N PHE A 215 2.20 -3.01 -5.02
CA PHE A 215 1.32 -3.24 -6.17
C PHE A 215 1.96 -4.06 -7.30
N ASP A 216 3.22 -4.51 -7.13
CA ASP A 216 4.01 -5.21 -8.17
C ASP A 216 4.05 -4.43 -9.50
N GLU A 217 4.07 -3.10 -9.40
CA GLU A 217 4.22 -2.24 -10.57
C GLU A 217 5.64 -2.31 -11.11
N ARG A 218 5.77 -2.52 -12.43
CA ARG A 218 7.07 -2.66 -13.08
C ARG A 218 7.31 -1.52 -14.06
N SER A 219 8.57 -1.10 -14.14
CA SER A 219 9.01 -0.08 -15.10
C SER A 219 8.20 1.21 -15.01
N VAL A 220 7.92 1.69 -13.80
CA VAL A 220 7.13 2.91 -13.54
C VAL A 220 7.97 4.03 -12.93
N ILE A 221 7.48 5.27 -13.09
CA ILE A 221 8.02 6.44 -12.38
C ILE A 221 6.92 6.97 -11.48
N ILE A 222 7.22 7.08 -10.19
CA ILE A 222 6.27 7.58 -9.18
C ILE A 222 6.92 8.74 -8.43
N SER A 223 6.22 9.88 -8.34
CA SER A 223 6.58 10.98 -7.46
C SER A 223 5.75 10.92 -6.17
N TYR A 224 6.35 11.32 -5.06
CA TYR A 224 5.67 11.35 -3.76
C TYR A 224 4.45 12.27 -3.77
N ASN A 225 4.52 13.38 -4.51
CA ASN A 225 3.40 14.27 -4.72
C ASN A 225 2.17 13.57 -5.33
N SER A 226 2.39 12.55 -6.17
CA SER A 226 1.29 11.77 -6.77
C SER A 226 0.62 10.79 -5.80
N ILE A 227 1.31 10.39 -4.72
CA ILE A 227 0.78 9.48 -3.68
C ILE A 227 0.19 10.28 -2.51
N GLY A 228 0.79 11.44 -2.17
CA GLY A 228 0.42 12.24 -1.00
C GLY A 228 -0.76 13.20 -1.18
N ASN A 229 -1.18 13.49 -2.42
CA ASN A 229 -2.24 14.48 -2.73
C ASN A 229 -3.68 13.98 -2.45
N CYS A 230 -3.88 12.75 -2.01
CA CYS A 230 -5.14 12.39 -1.34
C CYS A 230 -5.13 13.08 0.02
N HIS A 231 -5.78 14.23 0.12
CA HIS A 231 -5.98 14.93 1.39
C HIS A 231 -6.41 13.93 2.45
N GLN A 232 -5.73 13.95 3.61
CA GLN A 232 -6.15 13.15 4.78
C GLN A 232 -7.64 13.33 5.09
N ALA A 233 -8.20 14.51 4.75
CA ALA A 233 -9.62 14.80 4.82
C ALA A 233 -10.45 13.91 3.87
N ASP A 234 -10.03 13.75 2.60
CA ASP A 234 -10.77 12.91 1.63
C ASP A 234 -10.70 11.42 2.00
N PHE A 235 -9.59 10.98 2.59
CA PHE A 235 -9.47 9.62 3.11
C PHE A 235 -10.36 9.42 4.33
N LEU A 236 -10.32 10.34 5.31
CA LEU A 236 -11.15 10.27 6.52
C LEU A 236 -12.64 10.40 6.20
N ASP A 237 -13.03 11.24 5.24
CA ASP A 237 -14.41 11.35 4.78
C ASP A 237 -14.86 10.12 3.99
N ASN A 238 -14.01 9.53 3.18
CA ASN A 238 -14.27 8.27 2.49
C ASN A 238 -14.27 7.08 3.47
N VAL A 239 -13.34 7.04 4.44
CA VAL A 239 -13.33 6.02 5.50
C VAL A 239 -14.58 6.13 6.38
N ASN A 240 -15.00 7.34 6.75
CA ASN A 240 -16.16 7.52 7.64
C ASN A 240 -17.50 7.33 6.94
N ASN A 241 -17.69 7.77 5.69
CA ASN A 241 -18.98 7.75 5.03
C ASN A 241 -19.23 6.56 4.08
N HIS A 242 -18.21 6.09 3.36
CA HIS A 242 -18.36 4.97 2.42
C HIS A 242 -17.90 3.63 2.98
N ASN A 243 -16.81 3.60 3.76
CA ASN A 243 -16.28 2.34 4.28
C ASN A 243 -17.17 1.75 5.37
N PHE A 244 -17.74 2.55 6.28
CA PHE A 244 -18.60 2.02 7.35
C PHE A 244 -19.82 1.26 6.81
N LYS A 245 -20.42 1.76 5.72
CA LYS A 245 -21.51 1.05 5.03
C LYS A 245 -21.04 -0.20 4.32
N ARG A 246 -19.87 -0.14 3.66
CA ARG A 246 -19.27 -1.27 2.95
C ARG A 246 -18.73 -2.33 3.89
N GLU A 247 -18.11 -1.93 5.00
CA GLU A 247 -17.66 -2.85 6.05
C GLU A 247 -18.82 -3.63 6.66
N LYS A 248 -19.90 -2.94 7.00
CA LYS A 248 -21.11 -3.58 7.51
C LYS A 248 -21.73 -4.51 6.47
N TYR A 249 -21.73 -4.10 5.21
CA TYR A 249 -22.21 -4.93 4.10
C TYR A 249 -21.31 -6.14 3.86
N LEU A 250 -19.99 -5.97 3.90
CA LEU A 250 -19.02 -7.06 3.79
C LEU A 250 -19.17 -8.06 4.94
N LEU A 251 -19.29 -7.57 6.19
CA LEU A 251 -19.57 -8.41 7.35
C LEU A 251 -20.86 -9.23 7.16
N ASN A 252 -21.91 -8.60 6.65
CA ASN A 252 -23.16 -9.28 6.36
C ASN A 252 -22.99 -10.37 5.30
N CYS A 253 -22.26 -10.09 4.21
CA CYS A 253 -21.97 -11.10 3.18
C CYS A 253 -21.19 -12.29 3.74
N ILE A 254 -20.22 -12.04 4.61
CA ILE A 254 -19.43 -13.10 5.26
C ILE A 254 -20.34 -13.94 6.16
N CYS A 255 -21.13 -13.31 7.04
CA CYS A 255 -22.01 -14.01 7.99
C CYS A 255 -23.14 -14.78 7.30
N THR A 256 -23.54 -14.39 6.09
CA THR A 256 -24.60 -15.05 5.32
C THR A 256 -24.10 -16.03 4.29
N ALA A 257 -22.79 -16.32 4.30
CA ALA A 257 -22.13 -17.20 3.33
C ALA A 257 -22.29 -16.75 1.86
N ASP A 258 -22.56 -15.46 1.59
CA ASP A 258 -22.57 -14.90 0.25
C ASP A 258 -21.15 -14.42 -0.14
N TYR A 259 -20.25 -15.40 -0.22
CA TYR A 259 -18.81 -15.16 -0.45
C TYR A 259 -18.50 -14.55 -1.79
N LYS A 260 -19.32 -14.85 -2.82
CA LYS A 260 -19.15 -14.25 -4.14
C LYS A 260 -19.24 -12.74 -4.06
N ARG A 261 -20.28 -12.22 -3.40
CA ARG A 261 -20.42 -10.77 -3.19
C ARG A 261 -19.36 -10.20 -2.26
N ALA A 262 -18.97 -10.94 -1.22
CA ALA A 262 -17.88 -10.51 -0.34
C ALA A 262 -16.57 -10.34 -1.12
N LEU A 263 -16.23 -11.28 -2.00
CA LEU A 263 -15.07 -11.22 -2.89
C LEU A 263 -15.18 -10.08 -3.91
N ASP A 264 -16.36 -9.88 -4.51
CA ASP A 264 -16.59 -8.79 -5.46
C ASP A 264 -16.34 -7.42 -4.80
N ILE A 265 -16.79 -7.23 -3.55
CA ILE A 265 -16.56 -5.99 -2.79
C ILE A 265 -15.08 -5.78 -2.50
N VAL A 266 -14.39 -6.82 -2.02
CA VAL A 266 -12.95 -6.74 -1.72
C VAL A 266 -12.17 -6.44 -2.99
N ASN A 267 -12.48 -7.13 -4.09
CA ASN A 267 -11.84 -6.89 -5.39
C ASN A 267 -12.09 -5.47 -5.90
N ASP A 268 -13.31 -4.95 -5.77
CA ASP A 268 -13.66 -3.58 -6.18
C ASP A 268 -12.83 -2.55 -5.39
N ILE A 269 -12.68 -2.74 -4.08
CA ILE A 269 -11.86 -1.87 -3.24
C ILE A 269 -10.39 -1.94 -3.67
N PHE A 270 -9.83 -3.16 -3.88
CA PHE A 270 -8.44 -3.31 -4.30
C PHE A 270 -8.17 -2.71 -5.69
N LEU A 271 -9.01 -3.03 -6.68
CA LEU A 271 -8.79 -2.64 -8.07
C LEU A 271 -9.15 -1.19 -8.34
N ASN A 272 -10.27 -0.70 -7.79
CA ASN A 272 -10.80 0.61 -8.15
C ASN A 272 -10.42 1.71 -7.16
N GLU A 273 -10.33 1.43 -5.86
CA GLU A 273 -10.06 2.48 -4.88
C GLU A 273 -8.58 2.58 -4.52
N LEU A 274 -7.95 1.47 -4.16
CA LEU A 274 -6.57 1.51 -3.67
C LEU A 274 -5.57 1.78 -4.80
N THR A 275 -5.79 1.21 -5.98
CA THR A 275 -4.87 1.35 -7.11
C THR A 275 -5.06 2.70 -7.82
N GLN A 276 -6.32 3.13 -8.06
CA GLN A 276 -6.57 4.37 -8.81
C GLN A 276 -6.28 5.63 -8.02
N LYS A 277 -6.59 5.64 -6.70
CA LYS A 277 -6.44 6.83 -5.86
C LYS A 277 -5.04 7.02 -5.26
N LYS A 278 -4.13 6.05 -5.46
CA LYS A 278 -2.74 6.11 -4.97
C LYS A 278 -2.61 6.57 -3.51
N TYR A 279 -3.33 5.91 -2.61
CA TYR A 279 -3.22 6.20 -1.18
C TYR A 279 -1.84 5.87 -0.62
N PRO A 280 -1.34 6.60 0.40
CA PRO A 280 -0.14 6.24 1.13
C PRO A 280 -0.20 4.80 1.66
N ILE A 281 0.91 4.07 1.57
CA ILE A 281 0.97 2.65 1.93
C ILE A 281 0.54 2.40 3.39
N GLN A 282 0.80 3.34 4.30
CA GLN A 282 0.40 3.27 5.70
C GLN A 282 -1.12 3.21 5.85
N LEU A 283 -1.86 4.00 5.06
CA LEU A 283 -3.32 4.01 5.06
C LEU A 283 -3.88 2.70 4.49
N ILE A 284 -3.25 2.17 3.44
CA ILE A 284 -3.61 0.87 2.87
C ILE A 284 -3.42 -0.25 3.92
N LYS A 285 -2.30 -0.24 4.64
CA LYS A 285 -2.05 -1.18 5.74
C LYS A 285 -3.10 -1.07 6.84
N CYS A 286 -3.47 0.16 7.26
CA CYS A 286 -4.55 0.37 8.24
C CYS A 286 -5.89 -0.22 7.78
N TRP A 287 -6.23 -0.05 6.49
CA TRP A 287 -7.45 -0.64 5.95
C TRP A 287 -7.42 -2.17 5.94
N ILE A 288 -6.27 -2.78 5.63
CA ILE A 288 -6.09 -4.25 5.69
C ILE A 288 -6.28 -4.76 7.13
N PHE A 289 -5.76 -4.04 8.14
CA PHE A 289 -6.02 -4.37 9.55
C PHE A 289 -7.51 -4.28 9.90
N GLY A 290 -8.22 -3.29 9.35
CA GLY A 290 -9.68 -3.19 9.47
C GLY A 290 -10.40 -4.41 8.90
N LEU A 291 -10.01 -4.89 7.72
CA LEU A 291 -10.56 -6.13 7.12
C LEU A 291 -10.30 -7.35 7.99
N ILE A 292 -9.08 -7.49 8.55
CA ILE A 292 -8.76 -8.58 9.47
C ILE A 292 -9.70 -8.53 10.68
N GLY A 293 -9.92 -7.36 11.26
CA GLY A 293 -10.86 -7.16 12.36
C GLY A 293 -12.29 -7.58 12.02
N LEU A 294 -12.75 -7.30 10.79
CA LEU A 294 -14.07 -7.73 10.31
C LEU A 294 -14.17 -9.25 10.17
N VAL A 295 -13.14 -9.89 9.63
CA VAL A 295 -13.07 -11.36 9.53
C VAL A 295 -13.11 -11.99 10.91
N VAL A 296 -12.30 -11.49 11.85
CA VAL A 296 -12.29 -11.96 13.26
C VAL A 296 -13.67 -11.78 13.91
N LYS A 297 -14.32 -10.64 13.70
CA LYS A 297 -15.67 -10.36 14.23
C LYS A 297 -16.71 -11.30 13.62
N ALA A 298 -16.63 -11.59 12.32
CA ALA A 298 -17.51 -12.55 11.66
C ALA A 298 -17.36 -13.96 12.26
N MET A 299 -16.15 -14.31 12.68
CA MET A 299 -15.86 -15.62 13.31
C MET A 299 -16.26 -15.69 14.77
N GLY A 300 -16.54 -14.58 15.46
CA GLY A 300 -16.98 -14.54 16.86
C GLY A 300 -18.33 -15.26 17.13
N GLY A 301 -19.08 -15.63 16.09
CA GLY A 301 -20.26 -16.50 16.16
C GLY A 301 -19.98 -17.99 15.94
N ILE A 302 -18.71 -18.37 15.76
CA ILE A 302 -18.26 -19.75 15.49
C ILE A 302 -17.77 -20.37 16.79
N ASP A 303 -18.10 -21.66 17.02
CA ASP A 303 -17.66 -22.40 18.21
C ASP A 303 -16.12 -22.36 18.36
N SER A 304 -15.64 -22.30 19.62
CA SER A 304 -14.22 -22.08 19.95
C SER A 304 -13.26 -23.08 19.32
N ASP A 305 -13.66 -24.31 19.09
CA ASP A 305 -12.79 -25.34 18.54
C ASP A 305 -12.62 -25.22 17.02
N SER A 306 -13.66 -24.80 16.33
CA SER A 306 -13.61 -24.58 14.86
C SER A 306 -12.94 -23.25 14.50
N SER A 307 -13.06 -22.24 15.36
CA SER A 307 -12.30 -20.98 15.18
C SER A 307 -10.81 -21.22 15.37
N LYS A 308 -10.38 -22.08 16.32
CA LYS A 308 -9.00 -22.50 16.50
C LYS A 308 -8.45 -23.21 15.26
N GLU A 309 -9.22 -24.07 14.64
CA GLU A 309 -8.79 -24.78 13.43
C GLU A 309 -8.48 -23.83 12.27
N ILE A 310 -9.28 -22.78 12.10
CA ILE A 310 -9.05 -21.75 11.05
C ILE A 310 -7.88 -20.82 11.41
N PHE A 311 -7.72 -20.45 12.70
CA PHE A 311 -6.69 -19.51 13.14
C PHE A 311 -5.34 -20.17 13.44
N GLU A 312 -5.32 -21.26 14.19
CA GLU A 312 -4.07 -21.84 14.70
C GLU A 312 -3.45 -22.84 13.70
N ASN A 313 -4.25 -23.70 13.08
CA ASN A 313 -3.73 -24.77 12.22
C ASN A 313 -3.29 -24.29 10.83
N ASN A 314 -3.80 -23.17 10.33
CA ASN A 314 -3.49 -22.70 8.98
C ASN A 314 -2.70 -21.40 8.93
N GLY A 315 -2.48 -20.71 10.05
CA GLY A 315 -1.71 -19.47 10.10
C GLY A 315 -2.21 -18.38 9.12
N LEU A 316 -3.50 -18.42 8.71
CA LEU A 316 -4.03 -17.56 7.64
C LEU A 316 -3.93 -16.07 7.97
N ILE A 317 -4.17 -15.72 9.24
CA ILE A 317 -4.00 -14.33 9.67
C ILE A 317 -2.54 -13.93 9.64
N ASN A 318 -1.62 -14.83 10.06
CA ASN A 318 -0.19 -14.57 9.97
C ASN A 318 0.24 -14.39 8.51
N LYS A 319 -0.22 -15.24 7.59
CA LYS A 319 0.03 -15.06 6.15
C LYS A 319 -0.48 -13.70 5.65
N LEU A 320 -1.64 -13.25 6.13
CA LEU A 320 -2.18 -11.95 5.75
C LEU A 320 -1.36 -10.78 6.31
N LEU A 321 -0.87 -10.91 7.56
CA LEU A 321 -0.01 -9.93 8.21
C LEU A 321 1.40 -9.87 7.60
N GLU A 322 1.93 -11.01 7.15
CA GLU A 322 3.25 -11.14 6.53
C GLU A 322 3.25 -10.85 5.03
N ALA A 323 2.09 -10.72 4.41
CA ALA A 323 1.95 -10.48 2.98
C ALA A 323 2.64 -9.17 2.56
N LYS A 324 3.48 -9.26 1.54
CA LYS A 324 4.31 -8.16 1.06
C LYS A 324 3.72 -7.44 -0.14
N SER A 325 2.71 -8.01 -0.78
CA SER A 325 2.07 -7.43 -1.97
C SER A 325 0.54 -7.44 -1.88
N ALA A 326 -0.08 -6.51 -2.60
CA ALA A 326 -1.54 -6.44 -2.75
C ALA A 326 -2.13 -7.76 -3.27
N LYS A 327 -1.44 -8.40 -4.21
CA LYS A 327 -1.84 -9.69 -4.79
C LYS A 327 -1.81 -10.82 -3.77
N GLU A 328 -0.77 -10.90 -2.93
CA GLU A 328 -0.71 -11.88 -1.84
C GLU A 328 -1.84 -11.67 -0.83
N ILE A 329 -2.11 -10.42 -0.47
CA ILE A 329 -3.23 -10.08 0.43
C ILE A 329 -4.54 -10.52 -0.17
N GLN A 330 -4.80 -10.21 -1.44
CA GLN A 330 -6.01 -10.62 -2.14
C GLN A 330 -6.15 -12.14 -2.18
N CYS A 331 -5.08 -12.87 -2.49
CA CYS A 331 -5.08 -14.35 -2.47
C CYS A 331 -5.37 -14.89 -1.07
N ASN A 332 -4.76 -14.33 -0.02
CA ASN A 332 -4.96 -14.76 1.36
C ASN A 332 -6.40 -14.48 1.84
N ILE A 333 -6.97 -13.33 1.51
CA ILE A 333 -8.37 -13.00 1.80
C ILE A 333 -9.31 -13.99 1.09
N ASN A 334 -9.04 -14.29 -0.19
CA ASN A 334 -9.82 -15.27 -0.93
C ASN A 334 -9.76 -16.66 -0.27
N GLU A 335 -8.58 -17.11 0.18
CA GLU A 335 -8.42 -18.37 0.90
C GLU A 335 -9.22 -18.38 2.22
N ILE A 336 -9.18 -17.30 2.99
CA ILE A 336 -9.96 -17.14 4.21
C ILE A 336 -11.46 -17.26 3.91
N PHE A 337 -11.95 -16.58 2.89
CA PHE A 337 -13.38 -16.62 2.54
C PHE A 337 -13.82 -17.98 2.05
N ILE A 338 -13.02 -18.68 1.27
CA ILE A 338 -13.30 -20.06 0.85
C ILE A 338 -13.42 -21.00 2.06
N LYS A 339 -12.51 -20.89 3.02
CA LYS A 339 -12.54 -21.73 4.24
C LYS A 339 -13.73 -21.39 5.13
N LEU A 340 -14.04 -20.12 5.31
CA LEU A 340 -15.26 -19.70 6.00
C LEU A 340 -16.51 -20.27 5.33
N HIS A 341 -16.56 -20.24 3.99
CA HIS A 341 -17.66 -20.81 3.23
C HIS A 341 -17.81 -22.31 3.49
N GLN A 342 -16.74 -23.06 3.36
CA GLN A 342 -16.74 -24.52 3.62
C GLN A 342 -17.20 -24.83 5.05
N TYR A 343 -16.74 -24.05 6.02
CA TYR A 343 -17.15 -24.19 7.41
C TYR A 343 -18.66 -23.96 7.59
N TYR A 344 -19.21 -22.86 7.07
CA TYR A 344 -20.63 -22.54 7.20
C TYR A 344 -21.54 -23.57 6.50
N ILE A 345 -21.08 -24.14 5.36
CA ILE A 345 -21.81 -25.23 4.68
C ILE A 345 -21.75 -26.52 5.49
N SER A 346 -20.59 -26.89 6.06
CA SER A 346 -20.42 -28.13 6.82
C SER A 346 -21.25 -28.15 8.09
N GLN A 347 -21.45 -27.00 8.73
CA GLN A 347 -22.19 -26.89 9.97
C GLN A 347 -23.72 -27.01 9.80
N ASN A 348 -24.24 -26.97 8.56
CA ASN A 348 -25.70 -26.99 8.28
C ASN A 348 -26.55 -26.12 9.25
N LYS A 349 -25.91 -25.15 9.93
CA LYS A 349 -26.55 -24.27 10.90
C LYS A 349 -27.17 -23.12 10.14
N ASP A 350 -28.50 -22.97 10.28
CA ASP A 350 -29.23 -21.77 9.93
C ASP A 350 -28.81 -20.63 10.86
N ILE A 351 -27.61 -20.10 10.62
CA ILE A 351 -27.10 -18.98 11.41
C ILE A 351 -27.88 -17.73 11.02
N LYS A 352 -28.67 -17.24 11.98
CA LYS A 352 -29.43 -16.00 11.83
C LYS A 352 -28.47 -14.84 11.68
N PRO A 353 -28.55 -14.04 10.62
CA PRO A 353 -27.64 -12.92 10.40
C PRO A 353 -27.73 -11.89 11.53
N ILE A 354 -26.60 -11.32 11.95
CA ILE A 354 -26.53 -10.31 13.01
C ILE A 354 -27.46 -9.13 12.74
N TRP A 355 -27.50 -8.66 11.48
CA TRP A 355 -28.35 -7.55 11.05
C TRP A 355 -29.87 -7.85 11.15
N PHE A 356 -30.26 -9.14 11.23
CA PHE A 356 -31.68 -9.51 11.22
C PHE A 356 -32.37 -9.01 12.48
N ASP A 357 -31.73 -9.15 13.65
CA ASP A 357 -32.25 -8.63 14.91
C ASP A 357 -32.28 -7.10 14.96
N GLU A 358 -31.29 -6.45 14.34
CA GLU A 358 -31.28 -4.99 14.12
C GLU A 358 -32.47 -4.56 13.24
N ALA A 359 -32.73 -5.29 12.13
CA ALA A 359 -33.85 -5.00 11.24
C ALA A 359 -35.22 -5.16 11.96
N VAL A 360 -35.37 -6.24 12.73
CA VAL A 360 -36.58 -6.46 13.56
C VAL A 360 -36.73 -5.34 14.56
N SER A 361 -35.68 -5.01 15.32
CA SER A 361 -35.71 -3.92 16.31
C SER A 361 -36.04 -2.56 15.67
N TYR A 362 -35.46 -2.29 14.48
CA TYR A 362 -35.80 -1.07 13.75
C TYR A 362 -37.29 -0.99 13.37
N ILE A 363 -37.87 -2.10 12.88
CA ILE A 363 -39.30 -2.17 12.57
C ILE A 363 -40.12 -1.97 13.86
N ASP A 364 -39.80 -2.63 14.96
CA ASP A 364 -40.51 -2.55 16.23
C ASP A 364 -40.56 -1.11 16.79
N HIS A 365 -39.50 -0.32 16.53
CA HIS A 365 -39.44 1.08 16.99
C HIS A 365 -40.03 2.09 15.98
N ASN A 366 -40.24 1.69 14.70
CA ASN A 366 -40.62 2.62 13.63
C ASN A 366 -41.89 2.22 12.87
N PHE A 367 -42.61 1.17 13.24
CA PHE A 367 -43.81 0.68 12.51
C PHE A 367 -44.92 1.75 12.35
N TYR A 368 -44.97 2.73 13.24
CA TYR A 368 -45.90 3.85 13.20
C TYR A 368 -45.57 4.90 12.14
N ASN A 369 -44.36 4.88 11.57
CA ASN A 369 -44.00 5.78 10.49
C ASN A 369 -44.72 5.34 9.19
N GLN A 370 -45.45 6.25 8.56
CA GLN A 370 -46.19 5.97 7.33
C GLN A 370 -45.30 5.56 6.15
N ASN A 371 -44.04 6.05 6.14
CA ASN A 371 -43.09 5.82 5.06
C ASN A 371 -42.23 4.55 5.25
N ILE A 372 -42.41 3.79 6.33
CA ILE A 372 -41.65 2.55 6.50
C ILE A 372 -42.04 1.52 5.45
N ASN A 373 -41.04 1.02 4.74
CA ASN A 373 -41.20 0.03 3.70
C ASN A 373 -39.99 -0.91 3.68
N VAL A 374 -40.00 -1.90 2.81
CA VAL A 374 -38.91 -2.90 2.69
C VAL A 374 -37.59 -2.22 2.37
N GLU A 375 -37.60 -1.20 1.53
CA GLU A 375 -36.40 -0.48 1.09
C GLU A 375 -35.79 0.34 2.24
N SER A 376 -36.62 1.06 3.02
CA SER A 376 -36.15 1.85 4.17
C SER A 376 -35.53 0.97 5.26
N VAL A 377 -36.12 -0.21 5.53
CA VAL A 377 -35.57 -1.19 6.48
C VAL A 377 -34.28 -1.79 5.97
N ALA A 378 -34.22 -2.15 4.68
CA ALA A 378 -33.02 -2.71 4.06
C ALA A 378 -31.86 -1.71 4.07
N ASN A 379 -32.15 -0.44 3.77
CA ASN A 379 -31.17 0.65 3.82
C ASN A 379 -30.62 0.87 5.26
N GLN A 380 -31.48 0.78 6.27
CA GLN A 380 -31.06 0.93 7.67
C GLN A 380 -30.02 -0.11 8.10
N VAL A 381 -30.18 -1.35 7.63
CA VAL A 381 -29.24 -2.45 7.96
C VAL A 381 -28.25 -2.75 6.84
N ASN A 382 -28.19 -1.85 5.83
CA ASN A 382 -27.26 -1.91 4.68
C ASN A 382 -27.29 -3.25 3.94
N ILE A 383 -28.47 -3.72 3.54
CA ILE A 383 -28.67 -4.91 2.71
C ILE A 383 -29.62 -4.60 1.54
N THR A 384 -29.73 -5.53 0.59
CA THR A 384 -30.69 -5.37 -0.50
C THR A 384 -32.13 -5.71 -0.03
N PRO A 385 -33.17 -5.01 -0.55
CA PRO A 385 -34.56 -5.31 -0.25
C PRO A 385 -34.96 -6.76 -0.54
N SER A 386 -34.40 -7.35 -1.59
CA SER A 386 -34.64 -8.76 -1.95
C SER A 386 -34.12 -9.71 -0.89
N TYR A 387 -32.91 -9.43 -0.38
CA TYR A 387 -32.28 -10.25 0.65
C TYR A 387 -32.99 -10.14 2.00
N LEU A 388 -33.38 -8.92 2.42
CA LEU A 388 -34.23 -8.71 3.59
C LEU A 388 -35.53 -9.54 3.50
N SER A 389 -36.20 -9.48 2.35
CA SER A 389 -37.48 -10.20 2.13
C SER A 389 -37.30 -11.72 2.24
N GLN A 390 -36.22 -12.27 1.68
CA GLN A 390 -35.89 -13.71 1.78
C GLN A 390 -35.60 -14.12 3.22
N ALA A 391 -34.82 -13.32 3.95
CA ALA A 391 -34.49 -13.59 5.34
C ALA A 391 -35.70 -13.52 6.26
N PHE A 392 -36.61 -12.53 6.10
CA PHE A 392 -37.85 -12.45 6.86
C PHE A 392 -38.73 -13.67 6.63
N LYS A 393 -38.85 -14.13 5.35
CA LYS A 393 -39.61 -15.32 5.03
C LYS A 393 -38.96 -16.58 5.65
N LYS A 394 -37.63 -16.65 5.67
CA LYS A 394 -36.88 -17.78 6.25
C LYS A 394 -36.97 -17.82 7.79
N TYR A 395 -36.73 -16.69 8.47
CA TYR A 395 -36.57 -16.67 9.95
C TYR A 395 -37.83 -16.29 10.72
N LYS A 396 -38.77 -15.53 10.11
CA LYS A 396 -40.05 -15.15 10.72
C LYS A 396 -41.26 -15.86 10.08
N GLY A 397 -41.07 -16.56 8.93
CA GLY A 397 -42.13 -17.23 8.21
C GLY A 397 -43.10 -16.30 7.48
N ILE A 398 -42.94 -14.97 7.60
CA ILE A 398 -43.81 -13.95 7.02
C ILE A 398 -42.98 -12.88 6.27
N SER A 399 -43.63 -12.10 5.42
CA SER A 399 -42.98 -10.99 4.76
C SER A 399 -42.74 -9.79 5.70
N VAL A 400 -41.78 -8.92 5.35
CA VAL A 400 -41.52 -7.66 6.09
C VAL A 400 -42.77 -6.81 6.23
N LEU A 401 -43.54 -6.66 5.16
CA LEU A 401 -44.79 -5.87 5.17
C LEU A 401 -45.87 -6.52 6.06
N GLU A 402 -45.97 -7.83 6.01
CA GLU A 402 -46.89 -8.56 6.92
C GLU A 402 -46.51 -8.36 8.39
N TYR A 403 -45.23 -8.36 8.70
CA TYR A 403 -44.71 -8.11 10.03
C TYR A 403 -45.07 -6.69 10.50
N ILE A 404 -44.82 -5.68 9.65
CA ILE A 404 -45.24 -4.28 9.95
C ILE A 404 -46.74 -4.17 10.17
N HIS A 405 -47.53 -4.79 9.29
CA HIS A 405 -48.99 -4.75 9.42
C HIS A 405 -49.47 -5.42 10.74
N LYS A 406 -48.90 -6.58 11.11
CA LYS A 406 -49.26 -7.22 12.41
C LYS A 406 -49.00 -6.31 13.59
N LEU A 407 -47.84 -5.66 13.66
CA LEU A 407 -47.52 -4.71 14.74
C LEU A 407 -48.51 -3.54 14.77
N ARG A 408 -48.83 -2.98 13.61
CA ARG A 408 -49.84 -1.89 13.51
C ARG A 408 -51.19 -2.32 13.98
N ILE A 409 -51.64 -3.50 13.62
CA ILE A 409 -52.97 -4.03 14.04
C ILE A 409 -53.00 -4.31 15.55
N GLU A 410 -51.97 -4.92 16.11
CA GLU A 410 -51.88 -5.15 17.56
C GLU A 410 -51.92 -3.81 18.32
N ARG A 411 -51.18 -2.80 17.87
CA ARG A 411 -51.25 -1.47 18.51
C ARG A 411 -52.59 -0.79 18.30
N ALA A 412 -53.25 -0.96 17.14
CA ALA A 412 -54.57 -0.44 16.87
C ALA A 412 -55.64 -1.01 17.80
N LYS A 413 -55.58 -2.30 18.13
CA LYS A 413 -56.47 -2.93 19.11
C LYS A 413 -56.40 -2.24 20.47
N LEU A 414 -55.18 -1.95 20.93
CA LEU A 414 -54.99 -1.28 22.23
C LEU A 414 -55.59 0.14 22.21
N LEU A 415 -55.30 0.91 21.15
CA LEU A 415 -55.81 2.27 21.04
C LEU A 415 -57.37 2.32 20.90
N LEU A 416 -57.96 1.34 20.23
CA LEU A 416 -59.42 1.22 20.15
C LEU A 416 -60.04 0.95 21.51
N LYS A 417 -59.43 0.13 22.37
CA LYS A 417 -59.84 -0.10 23.77
C LYS A 417 -59.68 1.15 24.63
N GLU A 418 -58.67 1.97 24.38
CA GLU A 418 -58.45 3.26 25.04
C GLU A 418 -59.46 4.34 24.58
N GLY A 419 -60.35 4.05 23.62
CA GLY A 419 -61.45 4.94 23.21
C GLY A 419 -61.12 5.90 22.06
N TYR A 420 -59.95 5.75 21.40
CA TYR A 420 -59.61 6.59 20.27
C TYR A 420 -60.51 6.34 19.04
N THR A 421 -60.76 7.39 18.27
CA THR A 421 -61.50 7.28 17.02
C THR A 421 -60.73 6.52 15.96
N ILE A 422 -61.40 5.88 15.01
CA ILE A 422 -60.76 5.11 13.91
C ILE A 422 -59.77 5.97 13.10
N LYS A 423 -60.05 7.27 12.97
CA LYS A 423 -59.16 8.20 12.27
C LYS A 423 -57.89 8.45 13.08
N GLU A 424 -57.99 8.74 14.37
CA GLU A 424 -56.83 8.93 15.25
C GLU A 424 -56.00 7.68 15.37
N VAL A 425 -56.63 6.50 15.44
CA VAL A 425 -55.91 5.21 15.44
C VAL A 425 -55.13 5.03 14.16
N ALA A 426 -55.72 5.30 12.99
CA ALA A 426 -55.02 5.17 11.72
C ALA A 426 -53.75 6.03 11.66
N ASP A 427 -53.86 7.28 12.09
CA ASP A 427 -52.73 8.22 12.13
C ASP A 427 -51.65 7.77 13.12
N LYS A 428 -52.03 7.31 14.33
CA LYS A 428 -51.10 6.88 15.39
C LYS A 428 -50.36 5.58 15.07
N VAL A 429 -50.94 4.68 14.27
CA VAL A 429 -50.32 3.39 13.92
C VAL A 429 -49.65 3.40 12.55
N GLY A 430 -49.68 4.53 11.83
CA GLY A 430 -48.93 4.71 10.58
C GLY A 430 -49.69 4.34 9.32
N TYR A 431 -51.01 4.35 9.30
CA TYR A 431 -51.81 4.28 8.06
C TYR A 431 -52.14 5.66 7.56
N ASN A 432 -52.07 5.88 6.21
CA ASN A 432 -52.35 7.17 5.59
C ASN A 432 -53.80 7.65 5.77
N ASN A 433 -54.73 6.74 6.02
CA ASN A 433 -56.15 7.06 6.24
C ASN A 433 -56.90 5.91 6.89
N SER A 434 -58.11 6.20 7.40
CA SER A 434 -58.98 5.22 8.08
C SER A 434 -59.44 4.08 7.13
N LEU A 435 -59.52 4.29 5.82
CA LEU A 435 -59.85 3.24 4.87
C LEU A 435 -58.76 2.17 4.74
N ALA A 436 -57.48 2.60 4.77
CA ALA A 436 -56.36 1.69 4.75
C ALA A 436 -56.31 0.85 6.03
N LEU A 437 -56.51 1.47 7.21
CA LEU A 437 -56.65 0.76 8.46
C LEU A 437 -57.81 -0.25 8.44
N ASN A 438 -59.00 0.17 7.95
CA ASN A 438 -60.18 -0.71 7.92
C ASN A 438 -59.93 -1.96 7.07
N ARG A 439 -59.29 -1.79 5.90
CA ARG A 439 -58.94 -2.93 5.00
C ARG A 439 -57.94 -3.87 5.66
N ALA A 440 -56.87 -3.31 6.22
CA ALA A 440 -55.84 -4.11 6.91
C ALA A 440 -56.42 -4.81 8.16
N PHE A 441 -57.15 -4.12 8.99
CA PHE A 441 -57.76 -4.68 10.21
C PHE A 441 -58.75 -5.81 9.89
N LYS A 442 -59.63 -5.61 8.89
CA LYS A 442 -60.54 -6.68 8.42
C LYS A 442 -59.78 -7.88 7.88
N ARG A 443 -58.66 -7.65 7.18
CA ARG A 443 -57.82 -8.74 6.64
C ARG A 443 -57.20 -9.61 7.72
N TYR A 444 -56.74 -8.99 8.81
CA TYR A 444 -56.02 -9.70 9.90
C TYR A 444 -56.93 -10.20 11.04
N GLU A 445 -58.00 -9.48 11.36
CA GLU A 445 -58.90 -9.80 12.46
C GLU A 445 -60.28 -10.32 11.99
N GLY A 446 -60.56 -10.32 10.71
CA GLY A 446 -61.84 -10.78 10.17
C GLY A 446 -63.00 -9.77 10.31
N ILE A 447 -62.94 -8.79 11.21
CA ILE A 447 -63.94 -7.77 11.51
C ILE A 447 -63.39 -6.36 11.30
N THR A 448 -64.24 -5.36 11.21
CA THR A 448 -63.82 -3.95 11.11
C THR A 448 -63.44 -3.38 12.48
N PRO A 449 -62.51 -2.34 12.53
CA PRO A 449 -62.14 -1.69 13.79
C PRO A 449 -63.34 -1.17 14.61
N GLY A 450 -64.39 -0.70 13.95
CA GLY A 450 -65.61 -0.26 14.61
C GLY A 450 -66.31 -1.42 15.32
N ARG A 451 -66.52 -2.54 14.64
CA ARG A 451 -67.14 -3.73 15.24
C ARG A 451 -66.27 -4.33 16.34
N TYR A 452 -64.99 -4.29 16.21
CA TYR A 452 -64.05 -4.73 17.27
C TYR A 452 -64.18 -3.87 18.52
N ARG A 453 -64.21 -2.54 18.41
CA ARG A 453 -64.42 -1.63 19.53
C ARG A 453 -65.74 -1.90 20.20
N ASP A 454 -66.84 -2.05 19.43
CA ASP A 454 -68.19 -2.25 19.96
C ASP A 454 -68.33 -3.61 20.70
N SER A 455 -67.58 -4.65 20.29
CA SER A 455 -67.55 -5.96 20.96
C SER A 455 -66.76 -6.01 22.24
N GLU A 456 -65.83 -5.09 22.47
CA GLU A 456 -65.01 -5.00 23.67
C GLU A 456 -65.59 -4.04 24.74
N GLN A 457 -66.58 -3.26 24.34
CA GLN A 457 -67.31 -2.35 25.26
C GLN A 457 -68.60 -3.01 25.95
N VAL A 458 -68.83 -4.27 25.57
CA VAL A 458 -69.88 -5.11 26.24
C VAL A 458 -69.19 -6.03 27.22
#